data_9db654f8cd57d51c4121f519b5e209f7
#
_entry.id   9db654f8cd57d51c4121f519b5e209f7
#
_cell.length_a   1.000
_cell.length_b   1.000
_cell.length_c   1.000
_cell.angle_alpha   90.00
_cell.angle_beta   90.00
_cell.angle_gamma   90.00
#
_symmetry.space_group_name_H-M   'P 1'
#
loop_
_entity.id
_entity.type
_entity.pdbx_description
1 polymer ?
#
loop_
_entity_poly.entity_id
_entity_poly.type
_entity_poly.pdbx_seq_one_letter_code
_entity_poly.pdbx_strand_id
1 'polypeptide(L)'
;MKPLDSDKKIEKRVEAPAEAAQAAPVVEEKIDFSNVQIEPLFQDQVDFDTFSKSDFRAVKVKECEAVKKSKKLLKFVLDDGTGTDRVILSGIHEYYEPEELVGKTCIAITNLPPRAMMGIDSCGMLISAVHHENGEEKLHLLMVDPHIPAGAKLY
;
A
#
# COMPACT_ATOMS: atom_id res chain seq x y z
N MET A 1 -17.72 -6.35 37.99
CA MET A 1 -17.03 -5.06 37.96
C MET A 1 -16.16 -4.85 36.75
N LYS A 2 -15.38 -5.82 36.36
CA LYS A 2 -14.58 -5.73 35.13
C LYS A 2 -15.37 -5.45 33.85
N PRO A 3 -16.59 -6.00 33.65
CA PRO A 3 -17.36 -5.67 32.45
C PRO A 3 -17.74 -4.20 32.30
N LEU A 4 -18.02 -3.55 33.46
CA LEU A 4 -18.36 -2.12 33.46
C LEU A 4 -17.18 -1.24 33.03
N ASP A 5 -15.97 -1.60 33.45
CA ASP A 5 -14.77 -0.86 33.09
C ASP A 5 -14.46 -1.01 31.60
N SER A 6 -14.69 -2.20 31.03
CA SER A 6 -14.54 -2.46 29.61
C SER A 6 -15.53 -1.64 28.78
N ASP A 7 -16.77 -1.54 29.23
CA ASP A 7 -17.79 -0.75 28.56
C ASP A 7 -17.44 0.74 28.55
N LYS A 8 -16.91 1.27 29.62
CA LYS A 8 -16.45 2.66 29.72
C LYS A 8 -15.31 2.94 28.71
N LYS A 9 -14.39 2.01 28.58
CA LYS A 9 -13.29 2.15 27.61
C LYS A 9 -13.80 2.17 26.18
N ILE A 10 -14.79 1.35 25.87
CA ILE A 10 -15.40 1.29 24.55
C ILE A 10 -16.11 2.60 24.25
N GLU A 11 -16.86 3.15 25.19
CA GLU A 11 -17.54 4.44 25.04
C GLU A 11 -16.56 5.57 24.74
N LYS A 12 -15.44 5.63 25.44
CA LYS A 12 -14.41 6.64 25.18
C LYS A 12 -13.82 6.53 23.79
N ARG A 13 -13.64 5.33 23.28
CA ARG A 13 -13.13 5.11 21.92
C ARG A 13 -14.11 5.60 20.86
N VAL A 14 -15.40 5.43 21.11
CA VAL A 14 -16.44 5.87 20.18
C VAL A 14 -16.54 7.40 20.18
N GLU A 15 -16.45 8.03 21.33
CA GLU A 15 -16.53 9.48 21.44
C GLU A 15 -15.35 10.18 20.75
N ALA A 16 -14.13 9.70 20.95
CA ALA A 16 -12.95 10.33 20.38
C ALA A 16 -12.96 10.37 18.84
N PRO A 17 -13.30 9.29 18.12
CA PRO A 17 -13.44 9.36 16.68
C PRO A 17 -14.54 10.30 16.19
N ALA A 18 -15.65 10.37 16.92
CA ALA A 18 -16.75 11.26 16.58
C ALA A 18 -16.35 12.73 16.71
N GLU A 19 -15.65 13.08 17.76
CA GLU A 19 -15.13 14.44 17.94
C GLU A 19 -14.12 14.80 16.85
N ALA A 20 -13.20 13.90 16.54
CA ALA A 20 -12.23 14.10 15.49
C ALA A 20 -12.91 14.32 14.13
N ALA A 21 -13.95 13.57 13.84
CA ALA A 21 -14.71 13.73 12.60
C ALA A 21 -15.44 15.07 12.54
N GLN A 22 -15.94 15.56 13.66
CA GLN A 22 -16.59 16.87 13.72
C GLN A 22 -15.60 18.03 13.65
N ALA A 23 -14.41 17.85 14.20
CA ALA A 23 -13.38 18.88 14.23
C ALA A 23 -12.69 19.07 12.88
N ALA A 24 -12.72 18.08 12.02
CA ALA A 24 -12.17 18.18 10.69
C ALA A 24 -13.27 18.57 9.70
N PRO A 25 -13.38 19.82 9.30
CA PRO A 25 -14.31 20.17 8.23
C PRO A 25 -13.85 19.45 6.97
N VAL A 26 -14.66 18.53 6.53
CA VAL A 26 -14.41 17.76 5.33
C VAL A 26 -14.64 18.70 4.15
N VAL A 27 -13.55 19.20 3.60
CA VAL A 27 -13.63 19.78 2.27
C VAL A 27 -13.73 18.61 1.31
N GLU A 28 -14.95 18.27 0.94
CA GLU A 28 -15.17 17.27 -0.08
C GLU A 28 -14.70 17.84 -1.41
N GLU A 29 -13.54 17.40 -1.88
CA GLU A 29 -13.21 17.57 -3.26
C GLU A 29 -14.24 16.80 -4.09
N LYS A 30 -14.95 17.50 -4.93
CA LYS A 30 -15.80 16.83 -5.92
C LYS A 30 -14.90 16.22 -6.97
N ILE A 31 -14.67 14.92 -6.83
CA ILE A 31 -13.90 14.17 -7.79
C ILE A 31 -14.87 13.63 -8.85
N ASP A 32 -14.58 13.92 -10.09
CA ASP A 32 -15.38 13.45 -11.21
C ASP A 32 -14.79 12.17 -11.77
N PHE A 33 -15.52 11.06 -11.65
CA PHE A 33 -15.10 9.76 -12.18
C PHE A 33 -15.80 9.40 -13.49
N SER A 34 -16.47 10.35 -14.16
CA SER A 34 -17.26 10.05 -15.36
C SER A 34 -16.43 9.52 -16.54
N ASN A 35 -15.14 9.89 -16.61
CA ASN A 35 -14.22 9.48 -17.67
C ASN A 35 -13.32 8.30 -17.27
N VAL A 36 -13.59 7.68 -16.13
CA VAL A 36 -12.78 6.60 -15.58
C VAL A 36 -13.25 5.26 -16.10
N GLN A 37 -12.30 4.45 -16.57
CA GLN A 37 -12.52 3.05 -16.92
C GLN A 37 -11.74 2.19 -15.91
N ILE A 38 -12.42 1.19 -15.38
CA ILE A 38 -11.80 0.23 -14.47
C ILE A 38 -11.84 -1.16 -15.09
N GLU A 39 -10.82 -1.95 -14.77
CA GLU A 39 -10.77 -3.33 -15.21
C GLU A 39 -11.94 -4.11 -14.60
N PRO A 40 -12.67 -4.93 -15.41
CA PRO A 40 -13.79 -5.70 -14.88
C PRO A 40 -13.34 -6.70 -13.81
N LEU A 41 -14.25 -6.98 -12.89
CA LEU A 41 -14.00 -8.00 -11.87
C LEU A 41 -13.82 -9.37 -12.52
N PHE A 42 -12.93 -10.18 -11.93
CA PHE A 42 -12.80 -11.56 -12.34
C PHE A 42 -14.08 -12.33 -12.03
N GLN A 43 -14.49 -13.17 -12.99
CA GLN A 43 -15.64 -14.06 -12.80
C GLN A 43 -15.26 -15.30 -12.02
N ASP A 44 -14.02 -15.79 -12.22
CA ASP A 44 -13.53 -16.98 -11.52
C ASP A 44 -13.20 -16.64 -10.07
N GLN A 45 -13.52 -17.57 -9.18
CA GLN A 45 -13.24 -17.41 -7.77
C GLN A 45 -11.92 -18.05 -7.41
N VAL A 46 -11.20 -17.45 -6.47
CA VAL A 46 -10.06 -18.07 -5.80
C VAL A 46 -10.53 -18.58 -4.45
N ASP A 47 -10.20 -19.82 -4.11
CA ASP A 47 -10.57 -20.38 -2.81
C ASP A 47 -9.78 -19.72 -1.68
N PHE A 48 -10.37 -19.70 -0.49
CA PHE A 48 -9.76 -19.02 0.65
C PHE A 48 -8.40 -19.62 1.03
N ASP A 49 -8.26 -20.93 0.96
CA ASP A 49 -7.00 -21.59 1.31
C ASP A 49 -5.85 -21.16 0.39
N THR A 50 -6.11 -21.03 -0.90
CA THR A 50 -5.14 -20.54 -1.87
C THR A 50 -4.80 -19.08 -1.60
N PHE A 51 -5.81 -18.24 -1.42
CA PHE A 51 -5.63 -16.82 -1.12
C PHE A 51 -4.84 -16.61 0.17
N SER A 52 -5.15 -17.38 1.21
CA SER A 52 -4.53 -17.23 2.52
C SER A 52 -3.03 -17.55 2.55
N LYS A 53 -2.50 -18.18 1.49
CA LYS A 53 -1.07 -18.41 1.35
C LYS A 53 -0.32 -17.13 0.96
N SER A 54 -1.01 -16.11 0.50
CA SER A 54 -0.39 -14.83 0.16
C SER A 54 -0.11 -14.04 1.43
N ASP A 55 1.13 -13.57 1.56
CA ASP A 55 1.56 -12.82 2.75
C ASP A 55 1.68 -11.33 2.41
N PHE A 56 0.65 -10.57 2.77
CA PHE A 56 0.64 -9.12 2.60
C PHE A 56 1.09 -8.43 3.87
N ARG A 57 2.04 -7.52 3.74
CA ARG A 57 2.58 -6.77 4.88
C ARG A 57 2.60 -5.27 4.59
N ALA A 58 2.47 -4.48 5.64
CA ALA A 58 2.81 -3.07 5.57
C ALA A 58 4.34 -2.95 5.57
N VAL A 59 4.87 -2.12 4.69
CA VAL A 59 6.31 -1.90 4.55
C VAL A 59 6.59 -0.40 4.50
N LYS A 60 7.71 0.02 5.06
CA LYS A 60 8.12 1.42 5.02
C LYS A 60 9.26 1.62 4.05
N VAL A 61 9.15 2.65 3.23
CA VAL A 61 10.18 2.98 2.25
C VAL A 61 11.33 3.68 2.97
N LYS A 62 12.45 3.00 3.10
CA LYS A 62 13.67 3.57 3.68
C LYS A 62 14.44 4.38 2.64
N GLU A 63 14.56 3.83 1.45
CA GLU A 63 15.24 4.45 0.33
C GLU A 63 14.49 4.11 -0.96
N CYS A 64 14.56 5.02 -1.91
CA CYS A 64 14.01 4.80 -3.24
C CYS A 64 14.90 5.51 -4.25
N GLU A 65 15.28 4.81 -5.31
CA GLU A 65 16.12 5.38 -6.35
C GLU A 65 15.75 4.86 -7.72
N ALA A 66 16.01 5.65 -8.74
CA ALA A 66 15.82 5.23 -10.12
C ALA A 66 16.90 4.22 -10.51
N VAL A 67 16.50 3.19 -11.26
CA VAL A 67 17.44 2.20 -11.81
C VAL A 67 18.07 2.78 -13.07
N LYS A 68 19.40 2.89 -13.09
CA LYS A 68 20.15 3.59 -14.15
C LYS A 68 19.87 3.10 -15.57
N LYS A 69 19.63 1.82 -15.74
CA LYS A 69 19.43 1.20 -17.06
C LYS A 69 17.95 1.08 -17.45
N SER A 70 17.04 1.62 -16.65
CA SER A 70 15.62 1.54 -16.92
C SER A 70 14.95 2.89 -16.66
N LYS A 71 14.10 3.30 -17.58
CA LYS A 71 13.32 4.54 -17.43
C LYS A 71 12.08 4.33 -16.56
N LYS A 72 11.68 3.08 -16.34
CA LYS A 72 10.43 2.72 -15.68
C LYS A 72 10.60 2.21 -14.25
N LEU A 73 11.77 1.65 -13.93
CA LEU A 73 11.97 0.95 -12.67
C LEU A 73 12.46 1.89 -11.58
N LEU A 74 11.84 1.78 -10.42
CA LEU A 74 12.34 2.31 -9.16
C LEU A 74 12.78 1.15 -8.28
N LYS A 75 13.90 1.32 -7.60
CA LYS A 75 14.40 0.37 -6.60
C LYS A 75 14.02 0.87 -5.23
N PHE A 76 13.29 0.05 -4.50
CA PHE A 76 12.87 0.34 -3.13
C PHE A 76 13.68 -0.48 -2.14
N VAL A 77 14.20 0.17 -1.12
CA VAL A 77 14.74 -0.48 0.06
C VAL A 77 13.72 -0.30 1.18
N LEU A 78 13.17 -1.40 1.65
CA LEU A 78 11.99 -1.41 2.51
C LEU A 78 12.28 -2.02 3.86
N ASP A 79 11.70 -1.43 4.89
CA ASP A 79 11.60 -2.03 6.21
C ASP A 79 10.33 -2.88 6.24
N ASP A 80 10.49 -4.19 6.36
CA ASP A 80 9.39 -5.15 6.43
C ASP A 80 9.18 -5.72 7.83
N GLY A 81 9.84 -5.15 8.83
CA GLY A 81 9.73 -5.57 10.22
C GLY A 81 10.63 -6.74 10.62
N THR A 82 11.40 -7.30 9.68
CA THR A 82 12.25 -8.47 9.98
C THR A 82 13.65 -8.09 10.48
N GLY A 83 14.03 -6.81 10.39
CA GLY A 83 15.37 -6.35 10.71
C GLY A 83 16.36 -6.47 9.55
N THR A 84 15.95 -7.06 8.44
CA THR A 84 16.73 -7.13 7.20
C THR A 84 16.02 -6.32 6.13
N ASP A 85 16.75 -5.48 5.43
CA ASP A 85 16.17 -4.67 4.36
C ASP A 85 15.67 -5.55 3.21
N ARG A 86 14.46 -5.24 2.75
CA ARG A 86 13.86 -5.91 1.61
C ARG A 86 14.00 -5.03 0.38
N VAL A 87 14.43 -5.59 -0.73
CA VAL A 87 14.53 -4.88 -2.00
C VAL A 87 13.41 -5.31 -2.91
N ILE A 88 12.65 -4.33 -3.40
CA ILE A 88 11.61 -4.54 -4.40
C ILE A 88 11.81 -3.54 -5.53
N LEU A 89 11.72 -4.01 -6.77
CA LEU A 89 11.71 -3.15 -7.94
C LEU A 89 10.28 -3.04 -8.46
N SER A 90 9.89 -1.83 -8.84
CA SER A 90 8.55 -1.57 -9.36
C SER A 90 8.62 -0.61 -10.53
N GLY A 91 7.84 -0.89 -11.56
CA GLY A 91 7.80 -0.11 -12.80
C GLY A 91 6.93 1.14 -12.71
N ILE A 92 7.10 1.94 -11.68
CA ILE A 92 6.23 3.09 -11.41
C ILE A 92 6.92 4.45 -11.53
N HIS A 93 8.12 4.51 -12.09
CA HIS A 93 8.87 5.77 -12.22
C HIS A 93 8.14 6.81 -13.08
N GLU A 94 7.31 6.38 -14.02
CA GLU A 94 6.51 7.31 -14.84
C GLU A 94 5.50 8.10 -13.99
N TYR A 95 5.11 7.57 -12.85
CA TYR A 95 4.05 8.13 -12.01
C TYR A 95 4.58 8.82 -10.76
N TYR A 96 5.78 8.48 -10.30
CA TYR A 96 6.35 8.99 -9.05
C TYR A 96 7.83 9.27 -9.18
N GLU A 97 8.27 10.34 -8.52
CA GLU A 97 9.69 10.57 -8.30
C GLU A 97 10.14 9.88 -7.01
N PRO A 98 11.38 9.36 -6.94
CA PRO A 98 11.86 8.65 -5.75
C PRO A 98 11.69 9.44 -4.45
N GLU A 99 11.93 10.74 -4.49
CA GLU A 99 11.87 11.61 -3.31
C GLU A 99 10.47 11.68 -2.69
N GLU A 100 9.43 11.50 -3.49
CA GLU A 100 8.05 11.51 -3.02
C GLU A 100 7.71 10.30 -2.16
N LEU A 101 8.44 9.21 -2.34
CA LEU A 101 8.10 7.90 -1.79
C LEU A 101 8.84 7.55 -0.52
N VAL A 102 10.00 8.17 -0.27
CA VAL A 102 10.81 7.90 0.93
C VAL A 102 10.01 8.26 2.17
N GLY A 103 9.98 7.37 3.14
CA GLY A 103 9.27 7.54 4.40
C GLY A 103 7.79 7.13 4.36
N LYS A 104 7.27 6.77 3.19
CA LYS A 104 5.88 6.35 3.05
C LYS A 104 5.70 4.91 3.50
N THR A 105 4.51 4.59 4.01
CA THR A 105 4.10 3.24 4.35
C THR A 105 3.21 2.69 3.24
N CYS A 106 3.60 1.56 2.70
CA CYS A 106 2.95 0.93 1.55
C CYS A 106 2.56 -0.50 1.89
N ILE A 107 1.98 -1.20 0.92
CA ILE A 107 1.58 -2.60 1.07
C ILE A 107 2.40 -3.41 0.07
N ALA A 108 2.96 -4.52 0.53
CA ALA A 108 3.68 -5.45 -0.33
C ALA A 108 3.24 -6.88 -0.07
N ILE A 109 3.18 -7.67 -1.15
CA ILE A 109 3.16 -9.12 -1.03
C ILE A 109 4.62 -9.58 -0.92
N THR A 110 4.92 -10.33 0.13
CA THR A 110 6.31 -10.64 0.51
C THR A 110 6.76 -12.03 0.12
N ASN A 111 5.85 -12.96 -0.04
CA ASN A 111 6.20 -14.36 -0.26
C ASN A 111 6.13 -14.80 -1.71
N LEU A 112 6.56 -13.93 -2.61
CA LEU A 112 6.82 -14.29 -4.00
C LEU A 112 8.28 -14.72 -4.15
N PRO A 113 8.57 -15.67 -5.08
CA PRO A 113 9.95 -16.00 -5.40
C PRO A 113 10.72 -14.75 -5.85
N PRO A 114 12.00 -14.61 -5.50
CA PRO A 114 12.82 -13.50 -6.00
C PRO A 114 12.85 -13.50 -7.51
N ARG A 115 12.71 -12.30 -8.09
CA ARG A 115 12.75 -12.11 -9.54
C ARG A 115 13.89 -11.17 -9.90
N ALA A 116 14.81 -11.64 -10.74
CA ALA A 116 15.90 -10.82 -11.20
C ALA A 116 15.40 -9.80 -12.23
N MET A 117 15.64 -8.53 -11.98
CA MET A 117 15.28 -7.41 -12.85
C MET A 117 16.49 -6.50 -12.95
N MET A 118 17.06 -6.33 -14.16
CA MET A 118 18.24 -5.50 -14.39
C MET A 118 19.41 -5.87 -13.46
N GLY A 119 19.60 -7.17 -13.20
CA GLY A 119 20.68 -7.67 -12.32
C GLY A 119 20.41 -7.53 -10.84
N ILE A 120 19.21 -7.12 -10.43
CA ILE A 120 18.83 -6.93 -9.03
C ILE A 120 17.67 -7.87 -8.71
N ASP A 121 17.76 -8.60 -7.60
CA ASP A 121 16.66 -9.47 -7.16
C ASP A 121 15.58 -8.65 -6.49
N SER A 122 14.38 -8.70 -7.07
CA SER A 122 13.18 -8.11 -6.47
C SER A 122 12.46 -9.16 -5.62
N CYS A 123 12.32 -8.88 -4.33
CA CYS A 123 11.81 -9.85 -3.35
C CYS A 123 10.40 -9.47 -2.90
N GLY A 124 9.45 -9.55 -3.80
CA GLY A 124 8.06 -9.22 -3.56
C GLY A 124 7.51 -8.23 -4.57
N MET A 125 6.33 -7.70 -4.28
CA MET A 125 5.66 -6.75 -5.16
C MET A 125 4.89 -5.73 -4.34
N LEU A 126 5.07 -4.46 -4.65
CA LEU A 126 4.25 -3.38 -4.09
C LEU A 126 2.87 -3.37 -4.75
N ILE A 127 1.85 -3.01 -3.99
CA ILE A 127 0.47 -3.00 -4.45
C ILE A 127 0.09 -1.60 -4.89
N SER A 128 -0.43 -1.51 -6.10
CA SER A 128 -0.88 -0.25 -6.70
C SER A 128 -2.28 -0.42 -7.26
N ALA A 129 -3.04 0.66 -7.28
CA ALA A 129 -4.34 0.72 -7.92
C ALA A 129 -4.18 1.30 -9.32
N VAL A 130 -4.73 0.64 -10.31
CA VAL A 130 -4.62 1.06 -11.71
C VAL A 130 -6.02 1.25 -12.29
N HIS A 131 -6.19 2.36 -13.00
CA HIS A 131 -7.41 2.64 -13.77
C HIS A 131 -7.03 3.41 -15.02
N HIS A 132 -7.99 3.65 -15.89
CA HIS A 132 -7.79 4.46 -17.08
C HIS A 132 -8.71 5.68 -17.05
N GLU A 133 -8.20 6.81 -17.54
CA GLU A 133 -8.99 8.02 -17.75
C GLU A 133 -8.80 8.44 -19.20
N ASN A 134 -9.88 8.51 -19.95
CA ASN A 134 -9.85 8.84 -21.39
C ASN A 134 -8.86 7.96 -22.16
N GLY A 135 -8.78 6.68 -21.80
CA GLY A 135 -7.87 5.72 -22.42
C GLY A 135 -6.44 5.77 -21.95
N GLU A 136 -6.09 6.69 -21.05
CA GLU A 136 -4.74 6.82 -20.51
C GLU A 136 -4.65 6.11 -19.15
N GLU A 137 -3.61 5.29 -18.98
CA GLU A 137 -3.37 4.57 -17.74
C GLU A 137 -2.96 5.51 -16.60
N LYS A 138 -3.61 5.38 -15.47
CA LYS A 138 -3.27 6.06 -14.22
C LYS A 138 -2.96 5.03 -13.15
N LEU A 139 -1.94 5.29 -12.36
CA LEU A 139 -1.51 4.38 -11.30
C LEU A 139 -1.33 5.15 -10.00
N HIS A 140 -1.86 4.56 -8.93
CA HIS A 140 -1.67 5.07 -7.58
C HIS A 140 -1.06 3.97 -6.72
N LEU A 141 0.14 4.21 -6.20
CA LEU A 141 0.75 3.33 -5.21
C LEU A 141 -0.09 3.43 -3.93
N LEU A 142 -0.47 2.28 -3.37
CA LEU A 142 -1.25 2.29 -2.13
C LEU A 142 -0.36 2.69 -0.97
N MET A 143 -0.60 3.87 -0.45
CA MET A 143 0.06 4.41 0.73
C MET A 143 -0.95 4.39 1.86
N VAL A 144 -0.54 3.86 3.00
CA VAL A 144 -1.42 3.66 4.15
C VAL A 144 -0.96 4.53 5.31
N ASP A 145 -1.76 4.52 6.38
CA ASP A 145 -1.50 5.30 7.58
C ASP A 145 -0.06 5.07 8.07
N PRO A 146 0.74 6.13 8.25
CA PRO A 146 2.11 5.99 8.73
C PRO A 146 2.23 5.49 10.17
N HIS A 147 1.12 5.41 10.91
CA HIS A 147 1.10 4.80 12.23
C HIS A 147 1.07 3.28 12.17
N ILE A 148 0.84 2.69 11.01
CA ILE A 148 0.93 1.24 10.85
C ILE A 148 2.41 0.85 10.90
N PRO A 149 2.80 -0.03 11.84
CA PRO A 149 4.21 -0.42 11.95
C PRO A 149 4.63 -1.30 10.77
N ALA A 150 5.90 -1.17 10.38
CA ALA A 150 6.47 -2.03 9.36
C ALA A 150 6.37 -3.49 9.79
N GLY A 151 5.94 -4.34 8.88
CA GLY A 151 5.74 -5.76 9.13
C GLY A 151 4.33 -6.14 9.62
N ALA A 152 3.46 -5.18 9.85
CA ALA A 152 2.07 -5.48 10.21
C ALA A 152 1.41 -6.28 9.09
N LYS A 153 0.80 -7.39 9.46
CA LYS A 153 0.15 -8.29 8.49
C LYS A 153 -1.21 -7.76 8.09
N LEU A 154 -1.51 -7.84 6.81
CA LEU A 154 -2.83 -7.52 6.27
C LEU A 154 -3.65 -8.80 6.14
N TYR A 155 -4.89 -8.69 6.54
CA TYR A 155 -5.84 -9.81 6.49
C TYR A 155 -6.94 -9.53 5.48
#